data_57145f309ffdcc5a6d34371325e98e19
#
_entry.id   57145f309ffdcc5a6d34371325e98e19
#
_cell.length_a   1.000
_cell.length_b   1.000
_cell.length_c   1.000
_cell.angle_alpha   90.00
_cell.angle_beta   90.00
_cell.angle_gamma   90.00
#
_symmetry.space_group_name_H-M   'P 1'
#
loop_
_entity.id
_entity.type
_entity.pdbx_description
1 polymer ?
#
loop_
_entity_poly.entity_id
_entity_poly.type
_entity_poly.pdbx_seq_one_letter_code
_entity_poly.pdbx_strand_id
1 'polypeptide(L)'
;MKYLLIDTANMFFRARHVVAKSVDTDTKLGLAIHVTLNSVAKVWRDFNADHVIFCLEGRSWRKDYYEPYKKNRVVARQALTEKEQEEDELFWEVFTDFVKFLDDRTNCSVIQNDVLEADDLIAGFIQNHPFDEHYIISSDSDFYQLIRDNVKQYNGITDQLITVCGIFDKKGDMVIDKKTKEPKEIPNPEWLLFEKCMRGDASDNVFSAYPRIRKNKLLEAFEDRANQGFAWNLSLIHI
;
A
#
# COMPACT_ATOMS: atom_id res chain seq x y z
N MET A 1 21.68 -7.62 0.85
CA MET A 1 21.48 -6.32 0.16
C MET A 1 20.35 -5.57 0.85
N LYS A 2 20.24 -4.27 0.54
CA LYS A 2 19.19 -3.40 1.08
C LYS A 2 18.37 -2.83 -0.08
N TYR A 3 17.11 -3.25 -0.18
CA TYR A 3 16.21 -2.92 -1.27
C TYR A 3 15.17 -1.88 -0.89
N LEU A 4 14.91 -0.92 -1.78
CA LEU A 4 13.69 -0.12 -1.75
C LEU A 4 12.68 -0.75 -2.69
N LEU A 5 11.52 -1.11 -2.19
CA LEU A 5 10.39 -1.65 -2.96
C LEU A 5 9.33 -0.56 -3.06
N ILE A 6 9.18 -0.02 -4.25
CA ILE A 6 8.29 1.12 -4.49
C ILE A 6 6.94 0.62 -4.98
N ASP A 7 5.89 0.90 -4.22
CA ASP A 7 4.51 0.84 -4.70
C ASP A 7 4.30 2.04 -5.64
N THR A 8 4.53 1.80 -6.93
CA THR A 8 4.72 2.86 -7.91
C THR A 8 3.43 3.64 -8.16
N ALA A 9 2.31 2.94 -8.30
CA ALA A 9 1.03 3.58 -8.52
C ALA A 9 0.62 4.44 -7.31
N ASN A 10 0.73 3.92 -6.10
CA ASN A 10 0.44 4.66 -4.86
C ASN A 10 1.28 5.94 -4.77
N MET A 11 2.58 5.85 -5.04
CA MET A 11 3.48 6.99 -4.97
C MET A 11 3.17 8.03 -6.05
N PHE A 12 2.96 7.63 -7.29
CA PHE A 12 2.72 8.52 -8.42
C PHE A 12 1.34 9.21 -8.34
N PHE A 13 0.28 8.46 -7.99
CA PHE A 13 -1.04 9.03 -7.74
C PHE A 13 -1.00 10.07 -6.63
N ARG A 14 -0.27 9.80 -5.57
CA ARG A 14 -0.11 10.74 -4.48
C ARG A 14 0.59 12.03 -4.92
N ALA A 15 1.63 11.94 -5.74
CA ALA A 15 2.34 13.09 -6.27
C ALA A 15 1.39 14.00 -7.08
N ARG A 16 0.47 13.42 -7.89
CA ARG A 16 -0.59 14.17 -8.61
C ARG A 16 -1.45 15.03 -7.67
N HIS A 17 -1.77 14.52 -6.47
CA HIS A 17 -2.64 15.22 -5.52
C HIS A 17 -1.92 16.30 -4.69
N VAL A 18 -0.60 16.23 -4.55
CA VAL A 18 0.19 17.23 -3.82
C VAL A 18 0.35 18.53 -4.62
N VAL A 19 0.29 18.46 -5.94
CA VAL A 19 0.44 19.60 -6.82
C VAL A 19 -0.83 20.48 -6.80
N ALA A 20 -0.64 21.79 -6.70
CA ALA A 20 -1.73 22.77 -6.58
C ALA A 20 -2.74 22.67 -7.71
N LYS A 21 -4.05 22.78 -7.39
CA LYS A 21 -5.16 22.70 -8.34
C LYS A 21 -5.19 23.83 -9.38
N SER A 22 -4.41 24.90 -9.17
CA SER A 22 -4.37 26.10 -10.01
C SER A 22 -3.38 26.06 -11.17
N VAL A 23 -2.63 24.96 -11.31
CA VAL A 23 -1.61 24.78 -12.35
C VAL A 23 -2.23 24.01 -13.52
N ASP A 24 -1.78 24.28 -14.74
CA ASP A 24 -2.21 23.51 -15.93
C ASP A 24 -1.81 22.03 -15.82
N THR A 25 -2.46 21.17 -16.61
CA THR A 25 -2.32 19.72 -16.51
C THR A 25 -0.91 19.24 -16.82
N ASP A 26 -0.25 19.80 -17.84
CA ASP A 26 1.11 19.38 -18.23
C ASP A 26 2.12 19.70 -17.12
N THR A 27 2.03 20.91 -16.57
CA THR A 27 2.86 21.31 -15.43
C THR A 27 2.61 20.43 -14.20
N LYS A 28 1.34 20.07 -13.91
CA LYS A 28 1.00 19.14 -12.81
C LYS A 28 1.67 17.78 -12.99
N LEU A 29 1.63 17.23 -14.19
CA LEU A 29 2.20 15.92 -14.48
C LEU A 29 3.73 15.94 -14.40
N GLY A 30 4.37 16.97 -14.96
CA GLY A 30 5.82 17.18 -14.81
C GLY A 30 6.25 17.29 -13.35
N LEU A 31 5.49 18.04 -12.53
CA LEU A 31 5.73 18.16 -11.09
C LEU A 31 5.49 16.83 -10.37
N ALA A 32 4.50 16.02 -10.78
CA ALA A 32 4.28 14.70 -10.18
C ALA A 32 5.47 13.76 -10.39
N ILE A 33 6.07 13.73 -11.59
CA ILE A 33 7.31 13.01 -11.87
C ILE A 33 8.43 13.52 -10.97
N HIS A 34 8.63 14.83 -10.92
CA HIS A 34 9.67 15.45 -10.11
C HIS A 34 9.53 15.13 -8.62
N VAL A 35 8.32 15.22 -8.07
CA VAL A 35 8.02 14.87 -6.66
C VAL A 35 8.29 13.38 -6.40
N THR A 36 7.89 12.52 -7.34
CA THR A 36 8.13 11.06 -7.23
C THR A 36 9.62 10.76 -7.20
N LEU A 37 10.40 11.25 -8.17
CA LEU A 37 11.84 11.01 -8.24
C LEU A 37 12.58 11.57 -7.04
N ASN A 38 12.23 12.77 -6.58
CA ASN A 38 12.83 13.36 -5.38
C ASN A 38 12.49 12.56 -4.11
N SER A 39 11.26 12.06 -4.01
CA SER A 39 10.86 11.21 -2.88
C SER A 39 11.65 9.91 -2.86
N VAL A 40 11.80 9.25 -4.01
CA VAL A 40 12.63 8.03 -4.13
C VAL A 40 14.09 8.33 -3.82
N ALA A 41 14.66 9.39 -4.39
CA ALA A 41 16.05 9.79 -4.13
C ALA A 41 16.29 10.15 -2.66
N LYS A 42 15.30 10.75 -1.99
CA LYS A 42 15.37 11.03 -0.54
C LYS A 42 15.47 9.71 0.25
N VAL A 43 14.50 8.81 0.08
CA VAL A 43 14.46 7.56 0.85
C VAL A 43 15.64 6.64 0.52
N TRP A 44 16.13 6.66 -0.72
CA TRP A 44 17.33 5.93 -1.11
C TRP A 44 18.56 6.38 -0.30
N ARG A 45 18.75 7.70 -0.15
CA ARG A 45 19.83 8.27 0.67
C ARG A 45 19.61 8.02 2.17
N ASP A 46 18.40 8.29 2.67
CA ASP A 46 18.09 8.21 4.10
C ASP A 46 18.27 6.78 4.64
N PHE A 47 17.94 5.78 3.84
CA PHE A 47 18.11 4.37 4.23
C PHE A 47 19.40 3.73 3.73
N ASN A 48 20.21 4.46 2.95
CA ASN A 48 21.43 3.94 2.33
C ASN A 48 21.17 2.61 1.62
N ALA A 49 20.20 2.63 0.71
CA ALA A 49 19.77 1.43 0.01
C ALA A 49 20.73 1.11 -1.16
N ASP A 50 20.91 -0.18 -1.41
CA ASP A 50 21.77 -0.67 -2.49
C ASP A 50 21.06 -0.64 -3.84
N HIS A 51 19.74 -0.89 -3.85
CA HIS A 51 18.98 -0.97 -5.10
C HIS A 51 17.52 -0.52 -4.92
N VAL A 52 16.94 0.03 -6.00
CA VAL A 52 15.56 0.50 -6.05
C VAL A 52 14.77 -0.34 -7.05
N ILE A 53 13.61 -0.82 -6.64
CA ILE A 53 12.72 -1.65 -7.44
C ILE A 53 11.34 -0.99 -7.48
N PHE A 54 10.89 -0.67 -8.69
CA PHE A 54 9.55 -0.15 -8.93
C PHE A 54 8.61 -1.32 -9.25
N CYS A 55 7.60 -1.50 -8.41
CA CYS A 55 6.57 -2.54 -8.57
C CYS A 55 5.34 -1.94 -9.22
N LEU A 56 4.91 -2.49 -10.34
CA LEU A 56 3.81 -1.98 -11.14
C LEU A 56 2.56 -2.84 -11.01
N GLU A 57 1.40 -2.19 -11.12
CA GLU A 57 0.11 -2.85 -11.11
C GLU A 57 -0.16 -3.65 -12.38
N GLY A 58 -0.63 -4.89 -12.22
CA GLY A 58 -1.30 -5.65 -13.26
C GLY A 58 -2.82 -5.66 -13.09
N ARG A 59 -3.50 -6.51 -13.85
CA ARG A 59 -4.97 -6.61 -13.85
C ARG A 59 -5.58 -7.06 -12.52
N SER A 60 -4.85 -7.72 -11.68
CA SER A 60 -5.29 -8.47 -10.48
C SER A 60 -6.06 -9.75 -10.80
N TRP A 61 -5.46 -10.89 -10.45
CA TRP A 61 -6.07 -12.21 -10.49
C TRP A 61 -7.32 -12.35 -9.60
N ARG A 62 -7.43 -11.50 -8.56
CA ARG A 62 -8.56 -11.48 -7.61
C ARG A 62 -9.90 -11.24 -8.31
N LYS A 63 -9.90 -10.50 -9.43
CA LYS A 63 -11.09 -10.25 -10.24
C LYS A 63 -11.67 -11.49 -10.90
N ASP A 64 -10.88 -12.53 -11.09
CA ASP A 64 -11.33 -13.79 -11.67
C ASP A 64 -12.08 -14.64 -10.65
N TYR A 65 -11.80 -14.47 -9.35
CA TYR A 65 -12.44 -15.19 -8.25
C TYR A 65 -13.56 -14.41 -7.57
N TYR A 66 -13.44 -13.08 -7.56
CA TYR A 66 -14.38 -12.19 -6.88
C TYR A 66 -14.69 -10.97 -7.75
N GLU A 67 -15.70 -11.10 -8.60
CA GLU A 67 -16.11 -10.07 -9.58
C GLU A 67 -16.30 -8.66 -8.99
N PRO A 68 -16.81 -8.48 -7.74
CA PRO A 68 -16.94 -7.16 -7.14
C PRO A 68 -15.61 -6.47 -6.79
N TYR A 69 -14.47 -7.18 -6.77
CA TYR A 69 -13.18 -6.63 -6.38
C TYR A 69 -12.80 -5.38 -7.16
N LYS A 70 -12.59 -4.27 -6.44
CA LYS A 70 -12.24 -2.94 -7.00
C LYS A 70 -13.24 -2.41 -8.07
N LYS A 71 -14.46 -2.95 -8.15
CA LYS A 71 -15.49 -2.51 -9.12
C LYS A 71 -15.95 -1.08 -8.86
N ASN A 72 -15.96 -0.64 -7.60
CA ASN A 72 -16.20 0.75 -7.22
C ASN A 72 -15.26 1.74 -7.92
N ARG A 73 -14.01 1.37 -8.15
CA ARG A 73 -13.03 2.20 -8.88
C ARG A 73 -13.38 2.34 -10.35
N VAL A 74 -13.89 1.27 -10.97
CA VAL A 74 -14.38 1.30 -12.36
C VAL A 74 -15.59 2.21 -12.50
N VAL A 75 -16.56 2.08 -11.59
CA VAL A 75 -17.76 2.93 -11.56
C VAL A 75 -17.37 4.41 -11.35
N ALA A 76 -16.46 4.69 -10.43
CA ALA A 76 -15.97 6.04 -10.19
C ALA A 76 -15.29 6.64 -11.45
N ARG A 77 -14.50 5.84 -12.17
CA ARG A 77 -13.86 6.28 -13.43
C ARG A 77 -14.88 6.54 -14.54
N GLN A 78 -15.93 5.73 -14.65
CA GLN A 78 -17.02 5.93 -15.62
C GLN A 78 -17.88 7.17 -15.32
N ALA A 79 -17.89 7.63 -14.08
CA ALA A 79 -18.62 8.83 -13.65
C ALA A 79 -17.83 10.14 -13.82
N LEU A 80 -16.60 10.08 -14.32
CA LEU A 80 -15.78 11.27 -14.61
C LEU A 80 -16.41 12.08 -15.73
N THR A 81 -16.29 13.41 -15.63
CA THR A 81 -16.63 14.33 -16.73
C THR A 81 -15.64 14.18 -17.89
N GLU A 82 -16.02 14.61 -19.10
CA GLU A 82 -15.14 14.53 -20.28
C GLU A 82 -13.75 15.14 -20.01
N LYS A 83 -13.70 16.29 -19.36
CA LYS A 83 -12.44 16.93 -18.99
C LYS A 83 -11.61 16.07 -18.00
N GLU A 84 -12.25 15.47 -17.01
CA GLU A 84 -11.57 14.61 -16.05
C GLU A 84 -11.09 13.32 -16.70
N GLN A 85 -11.78 12.80 -17.71
CA GLN A 85 -11.37 11.66 -18.51
C GLN A 85 -10.11 11.97 -19.31
N GLU A 86 -10.09 13.12 -20.01
CA GLU A 86 -8.90 13.59 -20.73
C GLU A 86 -7.69 13.77 -19.80
N GLU A 87 -7.89 14.34 -18.61
CA GLU A 87 -6.84 14.49 -17.61
C GLU A 87 -6.35 13.10 -17.07
N ASP A 88 -7.24 12.13 -16.95
CA ASP A 88 -6.89 10.77 -16.50
C ASP A 88 -6.13 10.00 -17.60
N GLU A 89 -6.54 10.12 -18.87
CA GLU A 89 -5.84 9.52 -20.01
C GLU A 89 -4.41 10.07 -20.14
N LEU A 90 -4.25 11.38 -20.10
CA LEU A 90 -2.94 12.03 -20.13
C LEU A 90 -2.06 11.62 -18.94
N PHE A 91 -2.66 11.48 -17.77
CA PHE A 91 -1.95 10.98 -16.58
C PHE A 91 -1.37 9.58 -16.83
N TRP A 92 -2.14 8.66 -17.41
CA TRP A 92 -1.68 7.30 -17.68
C TRP A 92 -0.64 7.23 -18.80
N GLU A 93 -0.74 8.11 -19.80
CA GLU A 93 0.27 8.27 -20.84
C GLU A 93 1.62 8.69 -20.22
N VAL A 94 1.59 9.76 -19.42
CA VAL A 94 2.80 10.25 -18.71
C VAL A 94 3.35 9.22 -17.73
N PHE A 95 2.49 8.46 -17.07
CA PHE A 95 2.92 7.37 -16.20
C PHE A 95 3.64 6.27 -16.99
N THR A 96 3.13 5.92 -18.17
CA THR A 96 3.75 4.93 -19.06
C THR A 96 5.13 5.40 -19.53
N ASP A 97 5.25 6.66 -19.92
CA ASP A 97 6.53 7.25 -20.33
C ASP A 97 7.51 7.32 -19.15
N PHE A 98 7.02 7.61 -17.96
CA PHE A 98 7.82 7.60 -16.74
C PHE A 98 8.38 6.19 -16.45
N VAL A 99 7.55 5.16 -16.55
CA VAL A 99 7.98 3.76 -16.36
C VAL A 99 9.05 3.38 -17.39
N LYS A 100 8.83 3.73 -18.66
CA LYS A 100 9.81 3.50 -19.71
C LYS A 100 11.12 4.24 -19.46
N PHE A 101 11.06 5.48 -18.99
CA PHE A 101 12.26 6.22 -18.58
C PHE A 101 13.01 5.52 -17.45
N LEU A 102 12.31 4.98 -16.44
CA LEU A 102 12.95 4.23 -15.36
C LEU A 102 13.71 3.02 -15.87
N ASP A 103 13.12 2.25 -16.76
CA ASP A 103 13.70 1.02 -17.32
C ASP A 103 14.86 1.34 -18.27
N ASP A 104 14.70 2.30 -19.18
CA ASP A 104 15.68 2.61 -20.23
C ASP A 104 16.85 3.48 -19.75
N ARG A 105 16.67 4.32 -18.73
CA ARG A 105 17.56 5.43 -18.40
C ARG A 105 18.08 5.46 -16.98
N THR A 106 17.69 4.49 -16.16
CA THR A 106 18.16 4.40 -14.77
C THR A 106 18.76 3.02 -14.49
N ASN A 107 19.42 2.89 -13.34
CA ASN A 107 19.88 1.60 -12.82
C ASN A 107 18.88 0.96 -11.85
N CYS A 108 17.67 1.49 -11.78
CA CYS A 108 16.57 0.86 -11.03
C CYS A 108 16.05 -0.36 -11.78
N SER A 109 15.44 -1.28 -11.05
CA SER A 109 14.66 -2.36 -11.67
C SER A 109 13.18 -1.99 -11.71
N VAL A 110 12.51 -2.38 -12.79
CA VAL A 110 11.05 -2.30 -12.91
C VAL A 110 10.52 -3.73 -12.99
N ILE A 111 9.59 -4.08 -12.11
CA ILE A 111 8.93 -5.39 -12.13
C ILE A 111 7.44 -5.22 -12.35
N GLN A 112 6.90 -6.01 -13.27
CA GLN A 112 5.49 -6.04 -13.61
C GLN A 112 5.06 -7.46 -13.96
N ASN A 113 3.79 -7.77 -13.71
CA ASN A 113 3.15 -9.00 -14.16
C ASN A 113 1.70 -8.68 -14.54
N ASP A 114 1.21 -9.28 -15.60
CA ASP A 114 -0.11 -8.96 -16.18
C ASP A 114 -1.28 -9.25 -15.23
N VAL A 115 -1.12 -10.21 -14.32
CA VAL A 115 -2.20 -10.67 -13.43
C VAL A 115 -1.95 -10.40 -11.95
N LEU A 116 -0.75 -9.89 -11.57
CA LEU A 116 -0.40 -9.56 -10.20
C LEU A 116 -0.51 -8.05 -9.95
N GLU A 117 -0.91 -7.69 -8.74
CA GLU A 117 -0.86 -6.31 -8.26
C GLU A 117 0.55 -5.97 -7.73
N ALA A 118 0.85 -4.69 -7.56
CA ALA A 118 2.13 -4.25 -7.00
C ALA A 118 2.40 -4.88 -5.62
N ASP A 119 1.35 -5.05 -4.81
CA ASP A 119 1.42 -5.68 -3.49
C ASP A 119 1.87 -7.14 -3.56
N ASP A 120 1.37 -7.90 -4.54
CA ASP A 120 1.76 -9.29 -4.78
C ASP A 120 3.24 -9.36 -5.19
N LEU A 121 3.69 -8.43 -6.03
CA LEU A 121 5.08 -8.36 -6.49
C LEU A 121 6.03 -8.01 -5.33
N ILE A 122 5.66 -7.04 -4.50
CA ILE A 122 6.43 -6.66 -3.30
C ILE A 122 6.53 -7.84 -2.35
N ALA A 123 5.40 -8.50 -2.05
CA ALA A 123 5.39 -9.66 -1.16
C ALA A 123 6.21 -10.82 -1.73
N GLY A 124 6.06 -11.12 -3.01
CA GLY A 124 6.82 -12.16 -3.71
C GLY A 124 8.32 -11.87 -3.75
N PHE A 125 8.72 -10.62 -3.98
CA PHE A 125 10.12 -10.22 -3.94
C PHE A 125 10.73 -10.44 -2.56
N ILE A 126 10.05 -10.01 -1.49
CA ILE A 126 10.50 -10.21 -0.11
C ILE A 126 10.65 -11.70 0.22
N GLN A 127 9.70 -12.54 -0.23
CA GLN A 127 9.75 -13.99 0.02
C GLN A 127 10.93 -14.66 -0.71
N ASN A 128 11.29 -14.19 -1.90
CA ASN A 128 12.41 -14.71 -2.67
C ASN A 128 13.78 -14.19 -2.18
N HIS A 129 13.82 -13.14 -1.37
CA HIS A 129 15.04 -12.54 -0.81
C HIS A 129 14.97 -12.46 0.73
N PRO A 130 14.79 -13.60 1.44
CA PRO A 130 14.43 -13.61 2.85
C PRO A 130 15.54 -13.13 3.80
N PHE A 131 16.77 -13.07 3.32
CA PHE A 131 17.94 -12.66 4.12
C PHE A 131 18.38 -11.22 3.87
N ASP A 132 17.73 -10.52 2.94
CA ASP A 132 18.03 -9.14 2.61
C ASP A 132 17.16 -8.16 3.43
N GLU A 133 17.60 -6.91 3.55
CA GLU A 133 16.80 -5.85 4.15
C GLU A 133 15.87 -5.23 3.09
N HIS A 134 14.61 -5.01 3.47
CA HIS A 134 13.59 -4.44 2.60
C HIS A 134 12.93 -3.22 3.23
N TYR A 135 12.82 -2.16 2.45
CA TYR A 135 12.04 -0.97 2.79
C TYR A 135 10.91 -0.82 1.77
N ILE A 136 9.68 -1.06 2.19
CA ILE A 136 8.47 -0.86 1.38
C ILE A 136 8.12 0.63 1.41
N ILE A 137 8.04 1.27 0.27
CA ILE A 137 7.69 2.68 0.14
C ILE A 137 6.24 2.79 -0.33
N SER A 138 5.34 2.86 0.62
CA SER A 138 3.90 2.97 0.40
C SER A 138 3.21 3.57 1.62
N SER A 139 2.05 4.18 1.40
CA SER A 139 1.15 4.63 2.47
C SER A 139 0.10 3.59 2.85
N ASP A 140 0.04 2.45 2.15
CA ASP A 140 -0.95 1.42 2.39
C ASP A 140 -0.64 0.63 3.67
N SER A 141 -1.66 0.50 4.52
CA SER A 141 -1.56 -0.25 5.78
C SER A 141 -1.58 -1.76 5.59
N ASP A 142 -1.93 -2.25 4.40
CA ASP A 142 -1.97 -3.69 4.12
C ASP A 142 -0.58 -4.31 4.15
N PHE A 143 0.45 -3.51 3.84
CA PHE A 143 1.85 -3.91 3.99
C PHE A 143 2.29 -4.16 5.44
N TYR A 144 1.51 -3.77 6.45
CA TYR A 144 1.82 -4.11 7.84
C TYR A 144 1.90 -5.62 8.06
N GLN A 145 1.24 -6.41 7.21
CA GLN A 145 1.32 -7.87 7.21
C GLN A 145 2.71 -8.42 6.84
N LEU A 146 3.53 -7.63 6.17
CA LEU A 146 4.88 -8.02 5.72
C LEU A 146 5.98 -7.56 6.69
N ILE A 147 5.64 -6.72 7.68
CA ILE A 147 6.63 -6.15 8.62
C ILE A 147 7.24 -7.26 9.49
N ARG A 148 8.55 -7.30 9.50
CA ARG A 148 9.38 -8.20 10.31
C ARG A 148 10.77 -7.59 10.50
N ASP A 149 11.69 -8.25 11.17
CA ASP A 149 13.00 -7.68 11.55
C ASP A 149 13.76 -7.06 10.37
N ASN A 150 13.73 -7.72 9.21
CA ASN A 150 14.39 -7.27 7.99
C ASN A 150 13.46 -6.60 6.97
N VAL A 151 12.18 -6.37 7.30
CA VAL A 151 11.20 -5.70 6.43
C VAL A 151 10.57 -4.54 7.18
N LYS A 152 10.73 -3.35 6.65
CA LYS A 152 10.21 -2.09 7.20
C LYS A 152 9.36 -1.41 6.14
N GLN A 153 8.43 -0.55 6.57
CA GLN A 153 7.66 0.28 5.65
C GLN A 153 7.90 1.75 5.95
N TYR A 154 8.10 2.55 4.92
CA TYR A 154 8.13 4.00 5.04
C TYR A 154 6.89 4.62 4.41
N ASN A 155 6.14 5.34 5.23
CA ASN A 155 4.99 6.13 4.80
C ASN A 155 5.43 7.57 4.55
N GLY A 156 5.65 7.92 3.31
CA GLY A 156 6.08 9.27 2.94
C GLY A 156 4.99 10.35 3.06
N ILE A 157 3.73 10.03 3.41
CA ILE A 157 2.69 11.03 3.72
C ILE A 157 2.89 11.57 5.12
N THR A 158 3.11 10.66 6.06
CA THR A 158 3.26 10.98 7.48
C THR A 158 4.72 11.15 7.89
N ASP A 159 5.66 10.88 6.97
CA ASP A 159 7.11 10.83 7.20
C ASP A 159 7.45 9.90 8.38
N GLN A 160 6.90 8.68 8.33
CA GLN A 160 6.99 7.69 9.40
C GLN A 160 7.60 6.38 8.91
N LEU A 161 8.47 5.80 9.73
CA LEU A 161 9.04 4.47 9.54
C LEU A 161 8.32 3.48 10.45
N ILE A 162 7.75 2.44 9.84
CA ILE A 162 7.02 1.36 10.49
C ILE A 162 7.93 0.14 10.56
N THR A 163 8.13 -0.39 11.78
CA THR A 163 9.00 -1.54 12.07
C THR A 163 8.33 -2.46 13.09
N VAL A 164 8.85 -3.64 13.32
CA VAL A 164 8.37 -4.54 14.39
C VAL A 164 8.37 -3.91 15.79
N CYS A 165 9.24 -2.91 16.01
CA CYS A 165 9.36 -2.23 17.30
C CYS A 165 8.36 -1.08 17.48
N GLY A 166 7.62 -0.73 16.43
CA GLY A 166 6.65 0.37 16.45
C GLY A 166 6.78 1.33 15.27
N ILE A 167 6.16 2.49 15.42
CA ILE A 167 6.14 3.55 14.40
C ILE A 167 7.00 4.72 14.88
N PHE A 168 7.94 5.12 14.04
CA PHE A 168 8.90 6.18 14.34
C PHE A 168 8.70 7.37 13.39
N ASP A 169 8.90 8.58 13.90
CA ASP A 169 8.91 9.79 13.09
C ASP A 169 10.27 10.00 12.41
N LYS A 170 10.38 11.08 11.63
CA LYS A 170 11.63 11.46 10.93
C LYS A 170 12.83 11.75 11.83
N LYS A 171 12.63 11.96 13.13
CA LYS A 171 13.70 12.18 14.11
C LYS A 171 14.15 10.89 14.76
N GLY A 172 13.43 9.78 14.51
CA GLY A 172 13.63 8.50 15.15
C GLY A 172 12.92 8.36 16.50
N ASP A 173 12.03 9.31 16.84
CA ASP A 173 11.23 9.24 18.05
C ASP A 173 9.97 8.38 17.80
N MET A 174 9.54 7.61 18.81
CA MET A 174 8.32 6.84 18.72
C MET A 174 7.10 7.76 18.59
N VAL A 175 6.24 7.47 17.63
CA VAL A 175 4.99 8.21 17.43
C VAL A 175 4.02 7.85 18.55
N ILE A 176 3.53 8.87 19.24
CA ILE A 176 2.56 8.72 20.33
C ILE A 176 1.14 8.87 19.79
N ASP A 177 0.26 7.95 20.13
CA ASP A 177 -1.17 8.08 19.84
C ASP A 177 -1.76 9.24 20.63
N LYS A 178 -2.47 10.14 19.94
CA LYS A 178 -3.02 11.37 20.54
C LYS A 178 -4.12 11.11 21.56
N LYS A 179 -4.82 9.96 21.45
CA LYS A 179 -5.95 9.61 22.31
C LYS A 179 -5.50 8.83 23.54
N THR A 180 -4.71 7.77 23.32
CA THR A 180 -4.25 6.88 24.41
C THR A 180 -3.04 7.44 25.16
N LYS A 181 -2.26 8.34 24.51
CA LYS A 181 -0.97 8.86 25.01
C LYS A 181 0.12 7.79 25.13
N GLU A 182 -0.10 6.64 24.50
CA GLU A 182 0.84 5.53 24.48
C GLU A 182 1.60 5.49 23.13
N PRO A 183 2.75 4.81 23.04
CA PRO A 183 3.42 4.56 21.77
C PRO A 183 2.48 3.89 20.77
N LYS A 184 2.48 4.38 19.54
CA LYS A 184 1.65 3.81 18.48
C LYS A 184 2.27 2.51 17.99
N GLU A 185 1.64 1.40 18.32
CA GLU A 185 2.03 0.07 17.85
C GLU A 185 1.45 -0.23 16.47
N ILE A 186 2.10 -1.10 15.72
CA ILE A 186 1.49 -1.69 14.54
C ILE A 186 0.47 -2.74 14.97
N PRO A 187 -0.69 -2.82 14.31
CA PRO A 187 -1.65 -3.88 14.57
C PRO A 187 -1.04 -5.26 14.27
N ASN A 188 -1.42 -6.26 15.05
CA ASN A 188 -1.04 -7.64 14.79
C ASN A 188 -1.48 -8.05 13.37
N PRO A 189 -0.59 -8.58 12.51
CA PRO A 189 -0.90 -8.95 11.13
C PRO A 189 -2.06 -9.96 11.01
N GLU A 190 -2.11 -10.97 11.90
CA GLU A 190 -3.20 -11.95 11.92
C GLU A 190 -4.54 -11.31 12.28
N TRP A 191 -4.51 -10.36 13.22
CA TRP A 191 -5.69 -9.57 13.57
C TRP A 191 -6.17 -8.73 12.39
N LEU A 192 -5.25 -8.05 11.69
CA LEU A 192 -5.60 -7.23 10.51
C LEU A 192 -6.29 -8.07 9.43
N LEU A 193 -5.73 -9.23 9.13
CA LEU A 193 -6.30 -10.17 8.16
C LEU A 193 -7.69 -10.64 8.62
N PHE A 194 -7.82 -11.09 9.86
CA PHE A 194 -9.09 -11.53 10.43
C PHE A 194 -10.15 -10.42 10.42
N GLU A 195 -9.79 -9.21 10.85
CA GLU A 195 -10.71 -8.06 10.84
C GLU A 195 -11.20 -7.75 9.42
N LYS A 196 -10.32 -7.77 8.41
CA LYS A 196 -10.68 -7.53 7.01
C LYS A 196 -11.55 -8.65 6.43
N CYS A 197 -11.26 -9.90 6.70
CA CYS A 197 -12.11 -11.02 6.29
C CYS A 197 -13.53 -10.89 6.86
N MET A 198 -13.65 -10.54 8.13
CA MET A 198 -14.95 -10.47 8.81
C MET A 198 -15.74 -9.20 8.46
N ARG A 199 -15.10 -8.05 8.38
CA ARG A 199 -15.76 -6.76 8.14
C ARG A 199 -15.77 -6.32 6.68
N GLY A 200 -14.98 -6.98 5.85
CA GLY A 200 -14.74 -6.59 4.47
C GLY A 200 -13.79 -5.39 4.36
N ASP A 201 -13.59 -4.96 3.13
CA ASP A 201 -12.77 -3.79 2.79
C ASP A 201 -13.52 -2.91 1.78
N ALA A 202 -13.99 -1.76 2.23
CA ALA A 202 -14.75 -0.83 1.38
C ALA A 202 -13.86 -0.20 0.29
N SER A 203 -12.55 -0.05 0.52
CA SER A 203 -11.61 0.53 -0.46
C SER A 203 -11.45 -0.37 -1.68
N ASP A 204 -11.47 -1.68 -1.47
CA ASP A 204 -11.36 -2.71 -2.49
C ASP A 204 -12.69 -3.38 -2.86
N ASN A 205 -13.80 -2.83 -2.34
CA ASN A 205 -15.15 -3.34 -2.57
C ASN A 205 -15.31 -4.82 -2.19
N VAL A 206 -14.65 -5.23 -1.11
CA VAL A 206 -14.80 -6.55 -0.49
C VAL A 206 -15.89 -6.49 0.56
N PHE A 207 -16.92 -7.29 0.39
CA PHE A 207 -18.05 -7.29 1.31
C PHE A 207 -17.73 -8.00 2.63
N SER A 208 -18.40 -7.54 3.68
CA SER A 208 -18.28 -8.14 5.00
C SER A 208 -18.83 -9.58 4.99
N ALA A 209 -18.04 -10.52 5.49
CA ALA A 209 -18.53 -11.89 5.75
C ALA A 209 -19.53 -11.92 6.91
N TYR A 210 -19.39 -10.98 7.87
CA TYR A 210 -20.35 -10.84 8.96
C TYR A 210 -20.82 -9.38 9.10
N PRO A 211 -21.90 -8.97 8.40
CA PRO A 211 -22.38 -7.60 8.39
C PRO A 211 -22.71 -7.07 9.79
N ARG A 212 -22.30 -5.81 10.05
CA ARG A 212 -22.60 -5.08 11.29
C ARG A 212 -21.97 -5.65 12.57
N ILE A 213 -21.00 -6.57 12.47
CA ILE A 213 -20.29 -7.05 13.67
C ILE A 213 -19.52 -5.91 14.34
N ARG A 214 -19.63 -5.82 15.66
CA ARG A 214 -18.90 -4.82 16.46
C ARG A 214 -17.45 -5.26 16.64
N LYS A 215 -16.51 -4.32 16.59
CA LYS A 215 -15.08 -4.57 16.74
C LYS A 215 -14.75 -5.35 18.03
N ASN A 216 -15.39 -5.01 19.17
CA ASN A 216 -15.14 -5.70 20.42
C ASN A 216 -15.51 -7.19 20.35
N LYS A 217 -16.61 -7.54 19.65
CA LYS A 217 -16.99 -8.95 19.46
C LYS A 217 -16.03 -9.71 18.55
N LEU A 218 -15.46 -9.03 17.55
CA LEU A 218 -14.40 -9.62 16.74
C LEU A 218 -13.14 -9.84 17.54
N LEU A 219 -12.77 -8.88 18.41
CA LEU A 219 -11.61 -9.01 19.27
C LEU A 219 -11.74 -10.20 20.22
N GLU A 220 -12.89 -10.30 20.90
CA GLU A 220 -13.22 -11.47 21.75
C GLU A 220 -13.06 -12.79 20.98
N ALA A 221 -13.59 -12.85 19.73
CA ALA A 221 -13.49 -14.04 18.91
C ALA A 221 -12.04 -14.34 18.50
N PHE A 222 -11.26 -13.31 18.16
CA PHE A 222 -9.87 -13.47 17.79
C PHE A 222 -9.00 -13.94 18.97
N GLU A 223 -9.22 -13.40 20.16
CA GLU A 223 -8.53 -13.81 21.39
C GLU A 223 -8.86 -15.27 21.77
N ASP A 224 -10.12 -15.68 21.56
CA ASP A 224 -10.60 -17.03 21.85
C ASP A 224 -10.20 -18.10 20.81
N ARG A 225 -9.55 -17.71 19.71
CA ARG A 225 -9.19 -18.63 18.60
C ARG A 225 -8.26 -19.77 19.02
N ALA A 226 -7.33 -19.49 19.94
CA ALA A 226 -6.37 -20.50 20.41
C ALA A 226 -7.07 -21.62 21.19
N ASN A 227 -8.18 -21.31 21.87
CA ASN A 227 -8.96 -22.27 22.64
C ASN A 227 -10.10 -22.90 21.82
N GLN A 228 -10.28 -22.46 20.56
CA GLN A 228 -11.44 -22.81 19.72
C GLN A 228 -12.78 -22.60 20.44
N GLY A 229 -12.87 -21.54 21.23
CA GLY A 229 -14.01 -21.25 22.09
C GLY A 229 -15.25 -20.85 21.28
N PHE A 230 -16.35 -20.58 21.99
CA PHE A 230 -17.66 -20.28 21.38
C PHE A 230 -17.61 -19.06 20.47
N ALA A 231 -16.94 -17.99 20.89
CA ALA A 231 -16.87 -16.76 20.09
C ALA A 231 -16.12 -16.96 18.77
N TRP A 232 -15.02 -17.74 18.77
CA TRP A 232 -14.30 -18.12 17.57
C TRP A 232 -15.13 -19.00 16.65
N ASN A 233 -15.74 -20.05 17.17
CA ASN A 233 -16.57 -20.95 16.38
C ASN A 233 -17.79 -20.25 15.78
N LEU A 234 -18.40 -19.31 16.51
CA LEU A 234 -19.47 -18.48 15.99
C LEU A 234 -19.01 -17.62 14.81
N SER A 235 -17.79 -17.08 14.85
CA SER A 235 -17.23 -16.30 13.74
C SER A 235 -17.03 -17.16 12.48
N LEU A 236 -16.59 -18.41 12.62
CA LEU A 236 -16.37 -19.34 11.50
C LEU A 236 -17.64 -19.72 10.74
N ILE A 237 -18.80 -19.71 11.38
CA ILE A 237 -20.10 -20.02 10.73
C ILE A 237 -20.42 -18.99 9.63
N HIS A 238 -19.88 -17.79 9.71
CA HIS A 238 -20.16 -16.69 8.79
C HIS A 238 -19.06 -16.46 7.73
N ILE A 239 -17.99 -17.23 7.79
CA ILE A 239 -16.94 -17.23 6.77
C ILE A 239 -17.23 -18.24 5.68
#